data_b0361d9527b67d9ea250a2d130a762a0
#
_entry.id   b0361d9527b67d9ea250a2d130a762a0
#
_cell.length_a   1.000
_cell.length_b   1.000
_cell.length_c   1.000
_cell.angle_alpha   90.00
_cell.angle_beta   90.00
_cell.angle_gamma   90.00
#
_symmetry.space_group_name_H-M   'P 1'
#
loop_
_entity.id
_entity.type
_entity.pdbx_description
1 polymer ?
#
loop_
_entity_poly.entity_id
_entity_poly.type
_entity_poly.pdbx_seq_one_letter_code
_entity_poly.pdbx_strand_id
1 'polypeptide(L)'
;MNGFDENMPSRIGPYRFVRLLGKGAMGAVYEVVHEHLGVHLALKLFRTGGCNADFLRKRFLAEGKLLARLDHPWLVRVHDLSFDETDGTPYFTMDLVTSPNGQPLNLADAQDSAGGTSEERLAAWYGDMREALNAIHSAGIVHRDIKPENILVDRDGRAILSDFGISRIVDAQLREDIALTRTVATGDAFSERRILGTVMYLSPEVRRGSNPTPASDYYALGMTFFRLLTGLWYEPGGNVFGLLAPFDPAWRPLFSALLAQEPSQRTLPPLALGCKPRRRWVWWTSAAVLAFGVAMTAFLWLRNERTLDEPQDAPPAVSEPPNVDVSDAFGVTPGLGRDS
;
A
#
# COMPACT_ATOMS: atom_id res chain seq x y z
N MET A 1 -13.24 7.64 -25.73
CA MET A 1 -13.09 6.69 -26.85
C MET A 1 -11.89 5.83 -26.51
N ASN A 2 -12.17 4.59 -26.08
CA ASN A 2 -11.15 3.68 -25.54
C ASN A 2 -10.39 3.05 -26.69
N GLY A 3 -9.09 3.32 -26.78
CA GLY A 3 -8.21 2.59 -27.68
C GLY A 3 -8.18 1.12 -27.26
N PHE A 4 -8.87 0.28 -28.00
CA PHE A 4 -8.71 -1.16 -27.90
C PHE A 4 -7.25 -1.47 -28.25
N ASP A 5 -6.62 -2.30 -27.40
CA ASP A 5 -5.27 -2.81 -27.70
C ASP A 5 -5.38 -3.58 -29.04
N GLU A 6 -4.74 -3.10 -30.10
CA GLU A 6 -4.88 -3.62 -31.49
C GLU A 6 -4.55 -5.11 -31.64
N ASN A 7 -4.06 -5.75 -30.57
CA ASN A 7 -3.69 -7.16 -30.50
C ASN A 7 -4.56 -7.98 -29.52
N MET A 8 -5.71 -7.49 -29.06
CA MET A 8 -6.57 -8.28 -28.19
C MET A 8 -7.27 -9.38 -28.98
N PRO A 9 -7.17 -10.67 -28.58
CA PRO A 9 -7.94 -11.74 -29.22
C PRO A 9 -9.43 -11.44 -29.14
N SER A 10 -10.19 -11.79 -30.16
CA SER A 10 -11.64 -11.62 -30.13
C SER A 10 -12.33 -12.65 -29.22
N ARG A 11 -11.77 -13.88 -29.18
CA ARG A 11 -12.36 -15.03 -28.50
C ARG A 11 -11.29 -16.08 -28.13
N ILE A 12 -11.53 -16.85 -27.06
CA ILE A 12 -10.80 -18.08 -26.71
C ILE A 12 -11.81 -19.09 -26.12
N GLY A 13 -11.91 -20.28 -26.71
CA GLY A 13 -12.96 -21.22 -26.31
C GLY A 13 -14.36 -20.57 -26.30
N PRO A 14 -15.15 -20.72 -25.23
CA PRO A 14 -16.49 -20.10 -25.12
C PRO A 14 -16.45 -18.66 -24.59
N TYR A 15 -15.25 -18.04 -24.45
CA TYR A 15 -15.07 -16.74 -23.83
C TYR A 15 -14.78 -15.65 -24.88
N ARG A 16 -15.61 -14.60 -24.91
CA ARG A 16 -15.39 -13.40 -25.72
C ARG A 16 -14.69 -12.34 -24.87
N PHE A 17 -13.60 -11.78 -25.37
CA PHE A 17 -12.84 -10.73 -24.70
C PHE A 17 -13.62 -9.42 -24.66
N VAL A 18 -13.58 -8.72 -23.50
CA VAL A 18 -14.22 -7.44 -23.27
C VAL A 18 -13.20 -6.32 -23.16
N ARG A 19 -12.23 -6.48 -22.24
CA ARG A 19 -11.15 -5.50 -22.03
C ARG A 19 -9.95 -6.14 -21.32
N LEU A 20 -8.80 -5.51 -21.44
CA LEU A 20 -7.61 -5.85 -20.66
C LEU A 20 -7.77 -5.32 -19.23
N LEU A 21 -7.54 -6.16 -18.23
CA LEU A 21 -7.51 -5.82 -16.80
C LEU A 21 -6.09 -5.57 -16.30
N GLY A 22 -5.12 -6.33 -16.81
CA GLY A 22 -3.72 -6.20 -16.44
C GLY A 22 -2.79 -7.00 -17.34
N LYS A 23 -1.56 -6.53 -17.50
CA LYS A 23 -0.50 -7.21 -18.27
C LYS A 23 0.75 -7.36 -17.41
N GLY A 24 1.30 -8.57 -17.37
CA GLY A 24 2.47 -8.92 -16.58
C GLY A 24 3.55 -9.64 -17.38
N ALA A 25 4.66 -9.97 -16.71
CA ALA A 25 5.73 -10.76 -17.30
C ALA A 25 5.24 -12.16 -17.73
N MET A 26 4.32 -12.73 -16.96
CA MET A 26 3.81 -14.10 -17.11
C MET A 26 2.59 -14.22 -18.03
N GLY A 27 2.02 -13.10 -18.49
CA GLY A 27 0.81 -13.11 -19.32
C GLY A 27 -0.04 -11.86 -19.13
N ALA A 28 -1.31 -11.99 -19.49
CA ALA A 28 -2.28 -10.92 -19.38
C ALA A 28 -3.58 -11.43 -18.76
N VAL A 29 -4.28 -10.56 -18.04
CA VAL A 29 -5.60 -10.82 -17.46
C VAL A 29 -6.61 -9.96 -18.19
N TYR A 30 -7.67 -10.57 -18.64
CA TYR A 30 -8.76 -9.92 -19.38
C TYR A 30 -10.09 -10.12 -18.69
N GLU A 31 -10.96 -9.16 -18.78
CA GLU A 31 -12.39 -9.38 -18.58
C GLU A 31 -12.94 -10.08 -19.82
N VAL A 32 -13.66 -11.17 -19.60
CA VAL A 32 -14.32 -11.96 -20.64
C VAL A 32 -15.78 -12.20 -20.30
N VAL A 33 -16.59 -12.48 -21.32
CA VAL A 33 -17.97 -12.94 -21.17
C VAL A 33 -18.08 -14.36 -21.71
N HIS A 34 -18.60 -15.26 -20.90
CA HIS A 34 -18.96 -16.61 -21.36
C HIS A 34 -20.17 -16.52 -22.31
N GLU A 35 -20.00 -16.84 -23.59
CA GLU A 35 -20.98 -16.56 -24.65
C GLU A 35 -22.38 -17.18 -24.40
N HIS A 36 -22.43 -18.39 -23.83
CA HIS A 36 -23.70 -19.08 -23.57
C HIS A 36 -24.34 -18.69 -22.24
N LEU A 37 -23.52 -18.34 -21.24
CA LEU A 37 -24.03 -18.06 -19.88
C LEU A 37 -24.23 -16.56 -19.63
N GLY A 38 -23.60 -15.68 -20.42
CA GLY A 38 -23.63 -14.24 -20.23
C GLY A 38 -22.91 -13.76 -18.96
N VAL A 39 -22.11 -14.63 -18.32
CA VAL A 39 -21.40 -14.32 -17.09
C VAL A 39 -20.08 -13.65 -17.40
N HIS A 40 -19.77 -12.55 -16.68
CA HIS A 40 -18.47 -11.87 -16.74
C HIS A 40 -17.47 -12.54 -15.80
N LEU A 41 -16.29 -12.85 -16.32
CA LEU A 41 -15.20 -13.52 -15.61
C LEU A 41 -13.88 -12.78 -15.88
N ALA A 42 -12.89 -13.01 -15.04
CA ALA A 42 -11.51 -12.70 -15.34
C ALA A 42 -10.83 -13.92 -15.99
N LEU A 43 -10.14 -13.73 -17.10
CA LEU A 43 -9.40 -14.78 -17.81
C LEU A 43 -7.91 -14.41 -17.80
N LYS A 44 -7.09 -15.28 -17.23
CA LYS A 44 -5.63 -15.15 -17.25
C LYS A 44 -5.06 -16.02 -18.35
N LEU A 45 -4.41 -15.37 -19.31
CA LEU A 45 -3.72 -15.97 -20.45
C LEU A 45 -2.22 -15.97 -20.17
N PHE A 46 -1.57 -17.15 -20.26
CA PHE A 46 -0.14 -17.29 -19.99
C PHE A 46 0.72 -17.18 -21.24
N ARG A 47 1.94 -16.67 -21.07
CA ARG A 47 2.95 -16.73 -22.11
C ARG A 47 3.68 -18.07 -22.06
N THR A 48 3.74 -18.77 -23.16
CA THR A 48 4.36 -20.10 -23.28
C THR A 48 5.80 -20.07 -23.82
N GLY A 49 6.43 -18.94 -23.95
CA GLY A 49 7.75 -18.67 -24.54
C GLY A 49 8.78 -19.81 -24.51
N GLY A 50 8.67 -20.76 -25.46
CA GLY A 50 9.75 -21.75 -25.73
C GLY A 50 9.84 -22.95 -24.77
N CYS A 51 8.98 -23.08 -23.79
CA CYS A 51 9.02 -24.16 -22.80
C CYS A 51 8.51 -25.50 -23.35
N ASN A 52 8.98 -26.62 -22.76
CA ASN A 52 8.45 -27.94 -23.06
C ASN A 52 6.93 -27.98 -22.76
N ALA A 53 6.12 -27.95 -23.82
CA ALA A 53 4.66 -27.84 -23.75
C ALA A 53 4.00 -28.96 -22.91
N ASP A 54 4.50 -30.18 -22.98
CA ASP A 54 3.94 -31.33 -22.26
C ASP A 54 4.19 -31.25 -20.75
N PHE A 55 5.36 -30.79 -20.34
CA PHE A 55 5.71 -30.62 -18.94
C PHE A 55 4.89 -29.48 -18.32
N LEU A 56 4.80 -28.34 -19.00
CA LEU A 56 3.96 -27.21 -18.59
C LEU A 56 2.50 -27.64 -18.47
N ARG A 57 1.98 -28.37 -19.46
CA ARG A 57 0.60 -28.84 -19.46
C ARG A 57 0.29 -29.72 -18.26
N LYS A 58 1.17 -30.69 -17.95
CA LYS A 58 0.97 -31.60 -16.78
C LYS A 58 0.96 -30.83 -15.46
N ARG A 59 1.91 -29.91 -15.26
CA ARG A 59 2.00 -29.11 -14.03
C ARG A 59 0.85 -28.13 -13.89
N PHE A 60 0.53 -27.40 -14.97
CA PHE A 60 -0.59 -26.48 -15.02
C PHE A 60 -1.91 -27.15 -14.63
N LEU A 61 -2.18 -28.34 -15.20
CA LEU A 61 -3.37 -29.11 -14.85
C LEU A 61 -3.34 -29.64 -13.41
N ALA A 62 -2.18 -30.07 -12.91
CA ALA A 62 -2.07 -30.59 -11.56
C ALA A 62 -2.35 -29.51 -10.50
N GLU A 63 -1.76 -28.32 -10.64
CA GLU A 63 -1.99 -27.23 -9.69
C GLU A 63 -3.37 -26.60 -9.87
N GLY A 64 -3.84 -26.46 -11.10
CA GLY A 64 -5.18 -25.95 -11.36
C GLY A 64 -6.28 -26.82 -10.74
N LYS A 65 -6.11 -28.15 -10.75
CA LYS A 65 -7.04 -29.06 -10.06
C LYS A 65 -7.07 -28.87 -8.53
N LEU A 66 -5.95 -28.46 -7.92
CA LEU A 66 -5.92 -28.14 -6.50
C LEU A 66 -6.65 -26.82 -6.24
N LEU A 67 -6.42 -25.82 -7.07
CA LEU A 67 -7.07 -24.51 -6.93
C LEU A 67 -8.56 -24.55 -7.19
N ALA A 68 -9.03 -25.35 -8.15
CA ALA A 68 -10.45 -25.52 -8.45
C ALA A 68 -11.25 -26.15 -7.29
N ARG A 69 -10.58 -26.74 -6.29
CA ARG A 69 -11.21 -27.29 -5.07
C ARG A 69 -11.32 -26.27 -3.94
N LEU A 70 -10.62 -25.14 -4.07
CA LEU A 70 -10.67 -24.07 -3.07
C LEU A 70 -11.94 -23.24 -3.30
N ASP A 71 -12.79 -23.24 -2.29
CA ASP A 71 -13.97 -22.38 -2.23
C ASP A 71 -13.94 -21.67 -0.87
N HIS A 72 -13.54 -20.40 -0.86
CA HIS A 72 -13.37 -19.63 0.35
C HIS A 72 -13.66 -18.14 0.09
N PRO A 73 -14.35 -17.43 0.99
CA PRO A 73 -14.76 -16.03 0.78
C PRO A 73 -13.62 -15.07 0.48
N TRP A 74 -12.41 -15.37 0.96
CA TRP A 74 -11.24 -14.50 0.81
C TRP A 74 -10.26 -14.97 -0.28
N LEU A 75 -10.70 -15.91 -1.14
CA LEU A 75 -9.92 -16.42 -2.26
C LEU A 75 -10.66 -16.20 -3.58
N VAL A 76 -9.96 -15.77 -4.61
CA VAL A 76 -10.52 -15.75 -5.96
C VAL A 76 -10.77 -17.18 -6.41
N ARG A 77 -12.02 -17.51 -6.74
CA ARG A 77 -12.39 -18.84 -7.19
C ARG A 77 -12.01 -19.05 -8.65
N VAL A 78 -11.37 -20.18 -8.93
CA VAL A 78 -11.06 -20.64 -10.29
C VAL A 78 -12.22 -21.48 -10.82
N HIS A 79 -12.72 -21.16 -12.03
CA HIS A 79 -13.88 -21.82 -12.63
C HIS A 79 -13.49 -22.85 -13.69
N ASP A 80 -12.58 -22.48 -14.59
CA ASP A 80 -12.16 -23.32 -15.70
C ASP A 80 -10.67 -23.20 -15.94
N LEU A 81 -10.08 -24.26 -16.47
CA LEU A 81 -8.66 -24.39 -16.76
C LEU A 81 -8.48 -25.14 -18.06
N SER A 82 -7.98 -24.46 -19.08
CA SER A 82 -7.93 -25.01 -20.43
C SER A 82 -6.73 -24.50 -21.22
N PHE A 83 -6.68 -24.88 -22.49
CA PHE A 83 -5.66 -24.50 -23.46
C PHE A 83 -6.35 -23.99 -24.73
N ASP A 84 -5.79 -22.95 -25.31
CA ASP A 84 -6.23 -22.49 -26.63
C ASP A 84 -6.06 -23.64 -27.64
N GLU A 85 -7.10 -23.90 -28.43
CA GLU A 85 -7.09 -24.97 -29.44
C GLU A 85 -6.17 -24.64 -30.62
N THR A 86 -5.86 -23.35 -30.83
CA THR A 86 -5.10 -22.89 -31.99
C THR A 86 -3.59 -23.01 -31.79
N ASP A 87 -3.10 -22.62 -30.60
CA ASP A 87 -1.67 -22.52 -30.32
C ASP A 87 -1.23 -23.23 -29.04
N GLY A 88 -2.17 -23.83 -28.29
CA GLY A 88 -1.91 -24.54 -27.04
C GLY A 88 -1.63 -23.61 -25.86
N THR A 89 -1.88 -22.31 -25.97
CA THR A 89 -1.67 -21.34 -24.88
C THR A 89 -2.55 -21.68 -23.67
N PRO A 90 -1.97 -21.89 -22.48
CA PRO A 90 -2.74 -22.17 -21.28
C PRO A 90 -3.47 -20.93 -20.78
N TYR A 91 -4.70 -21.12 -20.30
CA TYR A 91 -5.49 -20.09 -19.66
C TYR A 91 -6.34 -20.68 -18.55
N PHE A 92 -6.75 -19.84 -17.61
CA PHE A 92 -7.83 -20.18 -16.68
C PHE A 92 -8.78 -19.01 -16.49
N THR A 93 -10.03 -19.33 -16.14
CA THR A 93 -11.02 -18.33 -15.77
C THR A 93 -11.26 -18.35 -14.27
N MET A 94 -11.55 -17.17 -13.73
CA MET A 94 -11.75 -16.95 -12.30
C MET A 94 -12.78 -15.84 -12.08
N ASP A 95 -13.22 -15.67 -10.84
CA ASP A 95 -14.10 -14.58 -10.47
C ASP A 95 -13.55 -13.23 -10.91
N LEU A 96 -14.42 -12.40 -11.48
CA LEU A 96 -14.12 -11.01 -11.75
C LEU A 96 -14.38 -10.18 -10.48
N VAL A 97 -13.33 -9.96 -9.70
CA VAL A 97 -13.41 -9.11 -8.50
C VAL A 97 -13.35 -7.64 -8.90
N THR A 98 -14.37 -6.89 -8.50
CA THR A 98 -14.47 -5.45 -8.76
C THR A 98 -14.77 -4.70 -7.47
N SER A 99 -14.19 -3.52 -7.32
CA SER A 99 -14.46 -2.58 -6.23
C SER A 99 -15.86 -1.93 -6.37
N PRO A 100 -16.32 -1.12 -5.39
CA PRO A 100 -17.63 -0.48 -5.43
C PRO A 100 -17.90 0.36 -6.69
N ASN A 101 -16.87 0.88 -7.33
CA ASN A 101 -16.97 1.65 -8.58
C ASN A 101 -17.03 0.77 -9.85
N GLY A 102 -17.07 -0.57 -9.69
CA GLY A 102 -17.13 -1.52 -10.79
C GLY A 102 -15.81 -1.75 -11.53
N GLN A 103 -14.70 -1.18 -11.03
CA GLN A 103 -13.36 -1.37 -11.59
C GLN A 103 -12.55 -2.33 -10.72
N PRO A 104 -11.67 -3.16 -11.31
CA PRO A 104 -10.68 -3.90 -10.54
C PRO A 104 -9.82 -2.96 -9.70
N LEU A 105 -9.56 -3.35 -8.47
CA LEU A 105 -8.74 -2.58 -7.54
C LEU A 105 -7.91 -3.56 -6.71
N ASN A 106 -6.61 -3.37 -6.61
CA ASN A 106 -5.73 -4.11 -5.73
C ASN A 106 -5.27 -3.24 -4.56
N LEU A 107 -4.58 -3.83 -3.56
CA LEU A 107 -4.15 -3.07 -2.38
C LEU A 107 -3.08 -2.01 -2.70
N ALA A 108 -2.27 -2.19 -3.75
CA ALA A 108 -1.29 -1.17 -4.16
C ALA A 108 -2.01 0.09 -4.64
N ASP A 109 -2.96 -0.08 -5.57
CA ASP A 109 -3.75 1.03 -6.13
C ASP A 109 -4.70 1.65 -5.09
N ALA A 110 -5.23 0.85 -4.16
CA ALA A 110 -6.10 1.32 -3.07
C ALA A 110 -5.35 2.24 -2.10
N GLN A 111 -4.07 1.97 -1.83
CA GLN A 111 -3.22 2.81 -1.00
C GLN A 111 -2.98 4.18 -1.66
N ASP A 112 -2.67 4.20 -2.95
CA ASP A 112 -2.36 5.42 -3.69
C ASP A 112 -3.59 6.33 -3.86
N SER A 113 -4.78 5.73 -4.01
CA SER A 113 -6.03 6.45 -4.30
C SER A 113 -6.61 7.23 -3.12
N ALA A 114 -6.26 6.90 -1.87
CA ALA A 114 -6.98 7.36 -0.68
C ALA A 114 -6.20 8.33 0.22
N GLY A 115 -5.03 8.82 -0.21
CA GLY A 115 -4.18 9.65 0.68
C GLY A 115 -3.67 8.89 1.91
N GLY A 116 -3.55 7.58 1.79
CA GLY A 116 -3.20 6.62 2.85
C GLY A 116 -4.41 5.84 3.36
N THR A 117 -4.21 4.56 3.59
CA THR A 117 -5.26 3.66 4.14
C THR A 117 -5.22 3.71 5.66
N SER A 118 -6.39 3.79 6.32
CA SER A 118 -6.44 3.80 7.78
C SER A 118 -5.95 2.49 8.40
N GLU A 119 -5.40 2.57 9.63
CA GLU A 119 -4.93 1.38 10.35
C GLU A 119 -6.04 0.36 10.56
N GLU A 120 -7.28 0.80 10.80
CA GLU A 120 -8.45 -0.06 10.98
C GLU A 120 -8.76 -0.84 9.69
N ARG A 121 -8.65 -0.20 8.53
CA ARG A 121 -8.86 -0.88 7.25
C ARG A 121 -7.73 -1.85 6.95
N LEU A 122 -6.48 -1.48 7.21
CA LEU A 122 -5.34 -2.39 7.06
C LEU A 122 -5.48 -3.61 7.99
N ALA A 123 -5.94 -3.42 9.22
CA ALA A 123 -6.17 -4.52 10.15
C ALA A 123 -7.31 -5.45 9.68
N ALA A 124 -8.38 -4.91 9.10
CA ALA A 124 -9.45 -5.70 8.50
C ALA A 124 -8.93 -6.54 7.33
N TRP A 125 -8.21 -5.94 6.39
CA TRP A 125 -7.59 -6.65 5.26
C TRP A 125 -6.57 -7.71 5.71
N TYR A 126 -5.79 -7.42 6.77
CA TYR A 126 -4.92 -8.44 7.35
C TYR A 126 -5.73 -9.63 7.89
N GLY A 127 -6.86 -9.38 8.54
CA GLY A 127 -7.78 -10.42 9.00
C GLY A 127 -8.27 -11.30 7.85
N ASP A 128 -8.72 -10.70 6.76
CA ASP A 128 -9.15 -11.42 5.54
C ASP A 128 -8.02 -12.30 4.98
N MET A 129 -6.79 -11.74 4.86
CA MET A 129 -5.63 -12.47 4.36
C MET A 129 -5.17 -13.59 5.30
N ARG A 130 -5.31 -13.39 6.60
CA ARG A 130 -5.03 -14.44 7.59
C ARG A 130 -5.92 -15.65 7.38
N GLU A 131 -7.23 -15.46 7.19
CA GLU A 131 -8.17 -16.55 6.93
C GLU A 131 -7.91 -17.20 5.55
N ALA A 132 -7.61 -16.40 4.52
CA ALA A 132 -7.23 -16.89 3.20
C ALA A 132 -6.00 -17.81 3.27
N LEU A 133 -4.93 -17.40 3.97
CA LEU A 133 -3.71 -18.21 4.13
C LEU A 133 -3.95 -19.48 4.94
N ASN A 134 -4.74 -19.41 6.01
CA ASN A 134 -5.12 -20.59 6.77
C ASN A 134 -5.84 -21.62 5.88
N ALA A 135 -6.75 -21.18 5.01
CA ALA A 135 -7.48 -22.04 4.10
C ALA A 135 -6.56 -22.76 3.10
N ILE A 136 -5.70 -22.00 2.40
CA ILE A 136 -4.79 -22.61 1.39
C ILE A 136 -3.74 -23.51 2.01
N HIS A 137 -3.15 -23.12 3.16
CA HIS A 137 -2.14 -23.93 3.84
C HIS A 137 -2.73 -25.22 4.41
N SER A 138 -3.99 -25.18 4.91
CA SER A 138 -4.70 -26.39 5.34
C SER A 138 -4.97 -27.37 4.19
N ALA A 139 -5.10 -26.85 2.96
CA ALA A 139 -5.20 -27.64 1.74
C ALA A 139 -3.84 -28.09 1.18
N GLY A 140 -2.73 -27.79 1.88
CA GLY A 140 -1.37 -28.14 1.46
C GLY A 140 -0.81 -27.24 0.34
N ILE A 141 -1.42 -26.08 0.11
CA ILE A 141 -1.04 -25.16 -0.96
C ILE A 141 -0.24 -23.99 -0.36
N VAL A 142 0.87 -23.64 -0.99
CA VAL A 142 1.68 -22.46 -0.69
C VAL A 142 1.47 -21.44 -1.81
N HIS A 143 1.17 -20.17 -1.47
CA HIS A 143 0.83 -19.14 -2.46
C HIS A 143 2.03 -18.67 -3.28
N ARG A 144 3.15 -18.44 -2.64
CA ARG A 144 4.48 -18.10 -3.23
C ARG A 144 4.63 -16.70 -3.84
N ASP A 145 3.56 -15.92 -4.01
CA ASP A 145 3.60 -14.58 -4.63
C ASP A 145 2.65 -13.59 -3.94
N ILE A 146 2.71 -13.53 -2.60
CA ILE A 146 1.92 -12.57 -1.80
C ILE A 146 2.56 -11.20 -1.93
N LYS A 147 1.77 -10.23 -2.41
CA LYS A 147 2.14 -8.82 -2.56
C LYS A 147 0.87 -7.98 -2.77
N PRO A 148 0.91 -6.66 -2.60
CA PRO A 148 -0.28 -5.80 -2.71
C PRO A 148 -1.02 -5.94 -4.03
N GLU A 149 -0.30 -6.15 -5.15
CA GLU A 149 -0.87 -6.29 -6.48
C GLU A 149 -1.71 -7.55 -6.67
N ASN A 150 -1.46 -8.60 -5.86
CA ASN A 150 -2.17 -9.88 -5.90
C ASN A 150 -3.27 -9.99 -4.85
N ILE A 151 -3.58 -8.90 -4.14
CA ILE A 151 -4.68 -8.82 -3.18
C ILE A 151 -5.68 -7.81 -3.72
N LEU A 152 -6.84 -8.29 -4.16
CA LEU A 152 -7.89 -7.49 -4.75
C LEU A 152 -8.84 -6.96 -3.68
N VAL A 153 -9.52 -5.85 -3.99
CA VAL A 153 -10.56 -5.28 -3.13
C VAL A 153 -11.92 -5.50 -3.78
N ASP A 154 -12.83 -6.18 -3.07
CA ASP A 154 -14.17 -6.45 -3.56
C ASP A 154 -15.13 -5.24 -3.37
N ARG A 155 -16.39 -5.42 -3.78
CA ARG A 155 -17.44 -4.39 -3.69
C ARG A 155 -17.78 -3.99 -2.25
N ASP A 156 -17.54 -4.86 -1.29
CA ASP A 156 -17.76 -4.62 0.13
C ASP A 156 -16.51 -4.02 0.81
N GLY A 157 -15.43 -3.80 0.04
CA GLY A 157 -14.16 -3.28 0.53
C GLY A 157 -13.31 -4.31 1.27
N ARG A 158 -13.56 -5.60 1.08
CA ARG A 158 -12.82 -6.72 1.68
C ARG A 158 -11.65 -7.13 0.80
N ALA A 159 -10.61 -7.69 1.41
CA ALA A 159 -9.44 -8.15 0.69
C ALA A 159 -9.63 -9.60 0.22
N ILE A 160 -9.39 -9.85 -1.08
CA ILE A 160 -9.52 -11.14 -1.73
C ILE A 160 -8.17 -11.52 -2.34
N LEU A 161 -7.62 -12.66 -1.94
CA LEU A 161 -6.33 -13.15 -2.44
C LEU A 161 -6.49 -13.77 -3.82
N SER A 162 -5.68 -13.30 -4.76
CA SER A 162 -5.67 -13.73 -6.17
C SER A 162 -4.29 -14.22 -6.58
N ASP A 163 -4.19 -14.69 -7.82
CA ASP A 163 -2.93 -15.03 -8.47
C ASP A 163 -2.09 -16.08 -7.74
N PHE A 164 -2.73 -17.19 -7.37
CA PHE A 164 -2.03 -18.37 -6.88
C PHE A 164 -0.86 -18.75 -7.78
N GLY A 165 0.23 -19.18 -7.18
CA GLY A 165 1.54 -19.40 -7.82
C GLY A 165 1.65 -20.36 -9.00
N ILE A 166 0.54 -20.62 -9.75
CA ILE A 166 0.55 -21.32 -11.06
C ILE A 166 1.57 -20.66 -12.01
N SER A 167 1.68 -19.34 -11.93
CA SER A 167 2.63 -18.56 -12.70
C SER A 167 4.10 -18.94 -12.46
N ARG A 168 4.46 -19.41 -11.25
CA ARG A 168 5.84 -19.83 -10.94
C ARG A 168 6.23 -21.20 -11.47
N ILE A 169 5.25 -22.03 -11.88
CA ILE A 169 5.53 -23.28 -12.57
C ILE A 169 6.09 -22.98 -13.97
N VAL A 170 5.44 -22.01 -14.62
CA VAL A 170 5.92 -21.48 -15.91
C VAL A 170 7.28 -20.80 -15.73
N ASP A 171 7.46 -20.03 -14.62
CA ASP A 171 8.71 -19.33 -14.31
C ASP A 171 9.88 -20.23 -13.93
N ALA A 172 9.68 -21.37 -13.27
CA ALA A 172 10.78 -22.27 -12.92
C ALA A 172 11.48 -22.79 -14.19
N GLN A 173 10.69 -23.11 -15.21
CA GLN A 173 11.22 -23.52 -16.51
C GLN A 173 11.84 -22.35 -17.27
N LEU A 174 11.18 -21.19 -17.27
CA LEU A 174 11.74 -19.97 -17.86
C LEU A 174 13.06 -19.54 -17.18
N ARG A 175 13.22 -19.78 -15.89
CA ARG A 175 14.47 -19.48 -15.16
C ARG A 175 15.58 -20.44 -15.47
N GLU A 176 15.30 -21.74 -15.67
CA GLU A 176 16.27 -22.68 -16.19
C GLU A 176 16.71 -22.29 -17.60
N ASP A 177 15.76 -21.91 -18.46
CA ASP A 177 16.04 -21.45 -19.83
C ASP A 177 16.76 -20.08 -19.84
N ILE A 178 16.43 -19.14 -18.95
CA ILE A 178 17.09 -17.85 -18.77
C ILE A 178 18.46 -18.00 -18.10
N ALA A 179 18.65 -18.96 -17.19
CA ALA A 179 19.96 -19.26 -16.61
C ALA A 179 20.91 -19.79 -17.68
N LEU A 180 20.40 -20.52 -18.67
CA LEU A 180 21.15 -20.95 -19.85
C LEU A 180 21.38 -19.81 -20.87
N THR A 181 20.50 -18.78 -20.89
CA THR A 181 20.57 -17.62 -21.80
C THR A 181 21.11 -16.34 -21.17
N ARG A 182 21.65 -16.39 -19.96
CA ARG A 182 22.19 -15.24 -19.20
C ARG A 182 23.35 -14.48 -19.87
N THR A 183 23.63 -14.76 -21.16
CA THR A 183 24.64 -14.09 -21.97
C THR A 183 24.06 -12.99 -22.88
N VAL A 184 22.75 -12.76 -22.91
CA VAL A 184 22.15 -11.71 -23.74
C VAL A 184 21.30 -10.77 -22.85
N ALA A 185 21.99 -9.72 -22.36
CA ALA A 185 21.34 -8.58 -21.73
C ALA A 185 20.56 -7.78 -22.78
N THR A 186 19.25 -7.95 -22.83
CA THR A 186 18.36 -6.93 -23.41
C THR A 186 17.76 -6.14 -22.28
N GLY A 187 18.40 -4.97 -21.99
CA GLY A 187 18.02 -4.08 -20.92
C GLY A 187 16.72 -3.36 -21.19
N ASP A 188 15.62 -3.89 -20.66
CA ASP A 188 14.39 -3.16 -20.49
C ASP A 188 14.30 -2.74 -19.00
N ALA A 189 14.64 -1.47 -18.72
CA ALA A 189 14.66 -0.89 -17.39
C ALA A 189 13.30 -1.04 -16.67
N PHE A 190 12.21 -1.24 -17.41
CA PHE A 190 10.86 -1.48 -16.89
C PHE A 190 10.69 -2.91 -16.35
N SER A 191 11.27 -3.89 -17.01
CA SER A 191 11.29 -5.30 -16.58
C SER A 191 12.16 -5.50 -15.34
N GLU A 192 13.30 -4.82 -15.25
CA GLU A 192 14.20 -4.86 -14.09
C GLU A 192 13.52 -4.30 -12.82
N ARG A 193 12.80 -3.17 -12.89
CA ARG A 193 12.07 -2.60 -11.75
C ARG A 193 10.96 -3.52 -11.22
N ARG A 194 10.26 -4.24 -12.10
CA ARG A 194 9.21 -5.20 -11.70
C ARG A 194 9.78 -6.47 -11.08
N ILE A 195 10.90 -6.98 -11.59
CA ILE A 195 11.62 -8.12 -11.02
C ILE A 195 12.18 -7.74 -9.63
N LEU A 196 12.81 -6.58 -9.52
CA LEU A 196 13.28 -6.03 -8.24
C LEU A 196 12.13 -5.88 -7.22
N GLY A 197 10.97 -5.35 -7.64
CA GLY A 197 9.80 -5.19 -6.78
C GLY A 197 9.30 -6.52 -6.19
N THR A 198 9.19 -7.56 -6.99
CA THR A 198 8.74 -8.89 -6.52
C THR A 198 9.75 -9.56 -5.60
N VAL A 199 11.06 -9.38 -5.84
CA VAL A 199 12.13 -9.95 -5.01
C VAL A 199 12.09 -9.42 -3.57
N MET A 200 11.60 -8.20 -3.36
CA MET A 200 11.53 -7.58 -2.03
C MET A 200 10.55 -8.28 -1.09
N TYR A 201 9.51 -8.95 -1.60
CA TYR A 201 8.56 -9.72 -0.81
C TYR A 201 9.03 -11.15 -0.49
N LEU A 202 10.07 -11.65 -1.18
CA LEU A 202 10.60 -13.00 -0.93
C LEU A 202 11.27 -13.08 0.44
N SER A 203 11.00 -14.17 1.14
CA SER A 203 11.67 -14.47 2.41
C SER A 203 13.17 -14.76 2.24
N PRO A 204 13.99 -14.54 3.26
CA PRO A 204 15.45 -14.70 3.17
C PRO A 204 15.89 -16.09 2.69
N GLU A 205 15.23 -17.14 3.15
CA GLU A 205 15.52 -18.51 2.74
C GLU A 205 15.18 -18.78 1.26
N VAL A 206 14.07 -18.22 0.78
CA VAL A 206 13.66 -18.37 -0.65
C VAL A 206 14.60 -17.56 -1.54
N ARG A 207 15.08 -16.38 -1.10
CA ARG A 207 16.13 -15.63 -1.83
C ARG A 207 17.44 -16.43 -1.95
N ARG A 208 17.75 -17.26 -0.94
CA ARG A 208 18.93 -18.16 -0.93
C ARG A 208 18.72 -19.44 -1.74
N GLY A 209 17.55 -19.66 -2.33
CA GLY A 209 17.23 -20.81 -3.18
C GLY A 209 16.45 -21.94 -2.50
N SER A 210 16.01 -21.79 -1.26
CA SER A 210 15.15 -22.79 -0.61
C SER A 210 13.76 -22.82 -1.26
N ASN A 211 13.10 -23.97 -1.18
CA ASN A 211 11.72 -24.09 -1.64
C ASN A 211 10.78 -23.26 -0.75
N PRO A 212 9.78 -22.57 -1.33
CA PRO A 212 8.76 -21.86 -0.58
C PRO A 212 7.95 -22.78 0.32
N THR A 213 7.64 -22.32 1.51
CA THR A 213 6.84 -23.00 2.53
C THR A 213 5.74 -22.06 3.05
N PRO A 214 4.75 -22.51 3.84
CA PRO A 214 3.81 -21.63 4.51
C PRO A 214 4.49 -20.46 5.25
N ALA A 215 5.63 -20.71 5.90
CA ALA A 215 6.39 -19.67 6.58
C ALA A 215 6.95 -18.58 5.63
N SER A 216 7.22 -18.90 4.36
CA SER A 216 7.62 -17.90 3.37
C SER A 216 6.45 -17.02 2.95
N ASP A 217 5.21 -17.54 2.91
CA ASP A 217 4.00 -16.75 2.69
C ASP A 217 3.71 -15.80 3.87
N TYR A 218 3.96 -16.24 5.13
CA TYR A 218 3.85 -15.35 6.30
C TYR A 218 4.81 -14.18 6.22
N TYR A 219 6.05 -14.42 5.80
CA TYR A 219 7.02 -13.35 5.59
C TYR A 219 6.57 -12.36 4.51
N ALA A 220 6.10 -12.87 3.36
CA ALA A 220 5.61 -12.04 2.26
C ALA A 220 4.39 -11.21 2.67
N LEU A 221 3.49 -11.78 3.49
CA LEU A 221 2.36 -11.04 4.08
C LEU A 221 2.86 -9.94 5.03
N GLY A 222 3.85 -10.25 5.87
CA GLY A 222 4.49 -9.27 6.75
C GLY A 222 5.09 -8.10 5.98
N MET A 223 5.85 -8.39 4.91
CA MET A 223 6.40 -7.38 4.00
C MET A 223 5.32 -6.53 3.34
N THR A 224 4.24 -7.16 2.89
CA THR A 224 3.09 -6.51 2.26
C THR A 224 2.47 -5.50 3.21
N PHE A 225 2.06 -5.92 4.41
CA PHE A 225 1.40 -5.05 5.38
C PHE A 225 2.34 -4.03 6.02
N PHE A 226 3.62 -4.36 6.20
CA PHE A 226 4.61 -3.39 6.66
C PHE A 226 4.75 -2.22 5.67
N ARG A 227 4.85 -2.53 4.37
CA ARG A 227 4.93 -1.52 3.31
C ARG A 227 3.63 -0.71 3.20
N LEU A 228 2.46 -1.35 3.25
CA LEU A 228 1.16 -0.66 3.23
C LEU A 228 0.98 0.29 4.43
N LEU A 229 1.48 -0.10 5.61
CA LEU A 229 1.35 0.70 6.82
C LEU A 229 2.34 1.87 6.87
N THR A 230 3.61 1.61 6.51
CA THR A 230 4.72 2.57 6.71
C THR A 230 5.14 3.30 5.44
N GLY A 231 4.79 2.80 4.26
CA GLY A 231 5.32 3.24 2.97
C GLY A 231 6.77 2.82 2.71
N LEU A 232 7.42 2.10 3.66
CA LEU A 232 8.84 1.75 3.62
C LEU A 232 9.04 0.25 3.39
N TRP A 233 10.24 -0.11 2.93
CA TRP A 233 10.67 -1.50 2.91
C TRP A 233 11.24 -1.90 4.27
N TYR A 234 10.88 -3.10 4.72
CA TYR A 234 11.49 -3.70 5.92
C TYR A 234 12.92 -4.15 5.61
N GLU A 235 13.86 -3.72 6.44
CA GLU A 235 15.24 -4.17 6.40
C GLU A 235 15.54 -5.02 7.65
N PRO A 236 15.97 -6.29 7.47
CA PRO A 236 16.36 -7.14 8.58
C PRO A 236 17.50 -6.50 9.39
N GLY A 237 17.31 -6.37 10.72
CA GLY A 237 18.27 -5.72 11.62
C GLY A 237 18.12 -4.19 11.72
N GLY A 238 17.23 -3.57 10.93
CA GLY A 238 16.89 -2.16 11.07
C GLY A 238 16.07 -1.83 12.33
N ASN A 239 15.96 -0.56 12.67
CA ASN A 239 15.14 -0.10 13.81
C ASN A 239 13.63 -0.13 13.48
N VAL A 240 13.07 -1.32 13.34
CA VAL A 240 11.63 -1.55 13.03
C VAL A 240 10.73 -0.91 14.08
N PHE A 241 11.11 -1.01 15.36
CA PHE A 241 10.30 -0.46 16.45
C PHE A 241 10.20 1.08 16.40
N GLY A 242 11.27 1.75 15.95
CA GLY A 242 11.25 3.19 15.73
C GLY A 242 10.30 3.59 14.59
N LEU A 243 10.32 2.83 13.49
CA LEU A 243 9.43 3.06 12.34
C LEU A 243 7.95 2.83 12.68
N LEU A 244 7.66 1.92 13.61
CA LEU A 244 6.30 1.60 14.05
C LEU A 244 5.82 2.49 15.23
N ALA A 245 6.65 3.42 15.72
CA ALA A 245 6.27 4.28 16.84
C ALA A 245 5.01 5.13 16.61
N PRO A 246 4.72 5.63 15.38
CA PRO A 246 3.52 6.42 15.10
C PRO A 246 2.22 5.60 15.07
N PHE A 247 2.30 4.27 14.92
CA PHE A 247 1.17 3.38 14.69
C PHE A 247 0.71 2.68 15.97
N ASP A 248 -0.44 1.98 15.90
CA ASP A 248 -0.95 1.21 17.03
C ASP A 248 0.09 0.17 17.50
N PRO A 249 0.33 0.06 18.82
CA PRO A 249 1.31 -0.89 19.36
C PRO A 249 1.09 -2.36 18.96
N ALA A 250 -0.15 -2.74 18.59
CA ALA A 250 -0.48 -4.11 18.15
C ALA A 250 0.25 -4.55 16.88
N TRP A 251 0.69 -3.62 16.04
CA TRP A 251 1.49 -3.93 14.85
C TRP A 251 2.88 -4.49 15.16
N ARG A 252 3.47 -4.11 16.31
CA ARG A 252 4.83 -4.53 16.67
C ARG A 252 4.96 -6.04 16.85
N PRO A 253 4.15 -6.72 17.72
CA PRO A 253 4.23 -8.17 17.86
C PRO A 253 3.84 -8.89 16.56
N LEU A 254 2.91 -8.33 15.77
CA LEU A 254 2.53 -8.88 14.48
C LEU A 254 3.73 -8.97 13.54
N PHE A 255 4.42 -7.86 13.29
CA PHE A 255 5.56 -7.85 12.39
C PHE A 255 6.75 -8.63 12.95
N SER A 256 6.93 -8.68 14.28
CA SER A 256 7.94 -9.54 14.89
C SER A 256 7.69 -11.02 14.61
N ALA A 257 6.41 -11.45 14.59
CA ALA A 257 6.04 -12.83 14.30
C ALA A 257 6.13 -13.17 12.81
N LEU A 258 5.67 -12.27 11.92
CA LEU A 258 5.67 -12.52 10.47
C LEU A 258 7.05 -12.40 9.83
N LEU A 259 7.87 -11.44 10.28
CA LEU A 259 9.15 -11.09 9.68
C LEU A 259 10.35 -11.71 10.42
N ALA A 260 10.12 -12.71 11.31
CA ALA A 260 11.19 -13.42 11.98
C ALA A 260 12.20 -14.00 10.96
N GLN A 261 13.49 -13.92 11.28
CA GLN A 261 14.57 -14.40 10.41
C GLN A 261 14.45 -15.90 10.14
N GLU A 262 14.24 -16.67 11.23
CA GLU A 262 14.10 -18.11 11.15
C GLU A 262 12.66 -18.51 10.77
N PRO A 263 12.47 -19.29 9.70
CA PRO A 263 11.14 -19.70 9.24
C PRO A 263 10.30 -20.41 10.32
N SER A 264 10.94 -21.19 11.20
CA SER A 264 10.29 -21.91 12.29
C SER A 264 9.69 -21.03 13.39
N GLN A 265 10.12 -19.78 13.47
CA GLN A 265 9.64 -18.78 14.44
C GLN A 265 8.47 -17.95 13.88
N ARG A 266 8.19 -18.06 12.57
CA ARG A 266 7.11 -17.30 11.95
C ARG A 266 5.77 -17.93 12.26
N THR A 267 4.86 -17.08 12.69
CA THR A 267 3.47 -17.44 12.97
C THR A 267 2.53 -16.44 12.32
N LEU A 268 1.25 -16.77 12.25
CA LEU A 268 0.18 -15.95 11.68
C LEU A 268 -0.81 -15.53 12.78
N PRO A 269 -0.42 -14.60 13.68
CA PRO A 269 -1.24 -14.22 14.82
C PRO A 269 -2.45 -13.39 14.39
N PRO A 270 -3.54 -13.37 15.20
CA PRO A 270 -4.61 -12.40 15.00
C PRO A 270 -4.09 -10.98 15.32
N LEU A 271 -4.66 -9.99 14.65
CA LEU A 271 -4.41 -8.59 14.93
C LEU A 271 -5.70 -7.97 15.50
N ALA A 272 -5.61 -7.37 16.67
CA ALA A 272 -6.64 -6.55 17.27
C ALA A 272 -6.02 -5.20 17.64
N LEU A 273 -6.42 -4.15 16.92
CA LEU A 273 -5.99 -2.81 17.27
C LEU A 273 -6.59 -2.39 18.60
N GLY A 274 -5.78 -1.77 19.46
CA GLY A 274 -6.27 -1.13 20.67
C GLY A 274 -7.25 -0.03 20.29
N CYS A 275 -8.35 0.06 21.02
CA CYS A 275 -9.24 1.21 20.90
C CYS A 275 -8.41 2.45 21.27
N LYS A 276 -7.95 3.24 20.28
CA LYS A 276 -7.28 4.51 20.57
C LYS A 276 -8.25 5.29 21.45
N PRO A 277 -7.90 5.64 22.70
CA PRO A 277 -8.75 6.49 23.48
C PRO A 277 -8.95 7.74 22.64
N ARG A 278 -10.20 7.98 22.21
CA ARG A 278 -10.60 9.15 21.43
C ARG A 278 -9.95 10.34 22.13
N ARG A 279 -9.03 11.00 21.48
CA ARG A 279 -8.18 12.07 22.02
C ARG A 279 -9.07 13.25 22.45
N ARG A 280 -9.83 13.08 23.59
CA ARG A 280 -10.60 14.15 24.24
C ARG A 280 -9.69 15.24 24.84
N TRP A 281 -8.37 14.99 24.85
CA TRP A 281 -7.38 15.92 25.40
C TRP A 281 -7.24 17.23 24.60
N VAL A 282 -7.46 17.19 23.28
CA VAL A 282 -7.36 18.41 22.48
C VAL A 282 -8.42 19.44 22.85
N TRP A 283 -9.60 18.99 23.28
CA TRP A 283 -10.67 19.90 23.72
C TRP A 283 -10.42 20.51 25.10
N TRP A 284 -9.76 19.79 26.01
CA TRP A 284 -9.45 20.30 27.33
C TRP A 284 -8.32 21.34 27.32
N THR A 285 -7.29 21.16 26.47
CA THR A 285 -6.22 22.15 26.31
C THR A 285 -6.75 23.42 25.64
N SER A 286 -7.64 23.32 24.64
CA SER A 286 -8.25 24.48 23.99
C SER A 286 -9.21 25.20 24.95
N ALA A 287 -10.00 24.48 25.76
CA ALA A 287 -10.86 25.07 26.76
C ALA A 287 -10.06 25.75 27.90
N ALA A 288 -8.96 25.16 28.33
CA ALA A 288 -8.06 25.73 29.34
C ALA A 288 -7.37 27.00 28.85
N VAL A 289 -6.92 27.04 27.58
CA VAL A 289 -6.30 28.23 26.96
C VAL A 289 -7.34 29.36 26.81
N LEU A 290 -8.58 29.03 26.40
CA LEU A 290 -9.68 30.00 26.31
C LEU A 290 -10.08 30.54 27.70
N ALA A 291 -10.22 29.69 28.70
CA ALA A 291 -10.51 30.09 30.07
C ALA A 291 -9.40 30.96 30.66
N PHE A 292 -8.12 30.65 30.40
CA PHE A 292 -6.99 31.45 30.83
C PHE A 292 -6.96 32.81 30.12
N GLY A 293 -7.27 32.87 28.84
CA GLY A 293 -7.39 34.12 28.08
C GLY A 293 -8.49 35.03 28.61
N VAL A 294 -9.68 34.48 28.90
CA VAL A 294 -10.79 35.26 29.48
C VAL A 294 -10.45 35.73 30.90
N ALA A 295 -9.83 34.91 31.74
CA ALA A 295 -9.40 35.30 33.10
C ALA A 295 -8.32 36.40 33.06
N MET A 296 -7.39 36.33 32.14
CA MET A 296 -6.33 37.33 31.94
C MET A 296 -6.90 38.67 31.46
N THR A 297 -7.84 38.66 30.51
CA THR A 297 -8.50 39.88 30.04
C THR A 297 -9.37 40.54 31.15
N ALA A 298 -10.10 39.75 31.90
CA ALA A 298 -10.88 40.23 33.07
C ALA A 298 -9.94 40.79 34.16
N PHE A 299 -8.81 40.15 34.42
CA PHE A 299 -7.81 40.63 35.38
C PHE A 299 -7.20 41.99 34.96
N LEU A 300 -6.84 42.13 33.69
CA LEU A 300 -6.29 43.37 33.12
C LEU A 300 -7.35 44.49 33.14
N TRP A 301 -8.61 44.19 32.88
CA TRP A 301 -9.72 45.17 32.94
C TRP A 301 -9.96 45.65 34.36
N LEU A 302 -10.05 44.75 35.34
CA LEU A 302 -10.18 45.10 36.78
C LEU A 302 -8.99 45.85 37.33
N ARG A 303 -7.77 45.63 36.80
CA ARG A 303 -6.58 46.38 37.17
C ARG A 303 -6.61 47.77 36.59
N ASN A 304 -7.14 47.97 35.41
CA ASN A 304 -7.23 49.26 34.75
C ASN A 304 -8.29 50.18 35.41
N GLU A 305 -9.39 49.63 35.97
CA GLU A 305 -10.39 50.39 36.73
C GLU A 305 -9.83 50.93 38.06
N ARG A 306 -8.91 50.19 38.70
CA ARG A 306 -8.31 50.65 39.98
C ARG A 306 -7.31 51.79 39.84
N THR A 307 -6.89 52.12 38.65
CA THR A 307 -5.95 53.24 38.39
C THR A 307 -6.67 54.53 38.06
N LEU A 308 -8.02 54.56 38.03
CA LEU A 308 -8.82 55.73 37.72
C LEU A 308 -9.40 56.45 38.93
N ASP A 309 -9.18 55.94 40.16
CA ASP A 309 -9.76 56.49 41.39
C ASP A 309 -8.71 57.16 42.33
N GLU A 310 -7.66 57.76 41.79
CA GLU A 310 -6.84 58.67 42.62
C GLU A 310 -7.27 60.12 42.41
N PRO A 311 -7.61 60.87 43.50
CA PRO A 311 -8.05 62.26 43.39
C PRO A 311 -6.89 63.19 43.01
N GLN A 312 -7.12 63.98 42.00
CA GLN A 312 -6.22 65.09 41.63
C GLN A 312 -6.26 66.16 42.74
N ASP A 313 -5.19 66.30 43.50
CA ASP A 313 -4.94 67.45 44.34
C ASP A 313 -4.40 68.62 43.52
N ALA A 314 -4.81 69.84 43.94
CA ALA A 314 -4.74 71.13 43.27
C ALA A 314 -3.33 71.71 43.03
N PRO A 315 -3.18 72.66 42.14
CA PRO A 315 -1.89 73.16 41.64
C PRO A 315 -1.24 74.22 42.56
N PRO A 316 0.08 74.31 42.65
CA PRO A 316 0.75 75.47 43.18
C PRO A 316 1.22 76.45 42.08
N ALA A 317 1.28 77.66 42.52
CA ALA A 317 1.37 78.94 41.79
C ALA A 317 2.61 79.16 40.93
N VAL A 318 2.36 80.02 39.98
CA VAL A 318 3.23 80.72 39.03
C VAL A 318 4.49 81.38 39.68
N SER A 319 5.60 81.25 39.02
CA SER A 319 6.68 82.31 39.05
C SER A 319 7.36 82.32 37.68
N GLU A 320 7.41 83.55 37.16
CA GLU A 320 7.94 84.04 35.86
C GLU A 320 9.48 83.96 35.78
N PRO A 321 10.02 84.23 34.57
CA PRO A 321 11.36 83.81 34.11
C PRO A 321 12.44 84.87 34.26
N PRO A 322 13.64 84.58 33.88
CA PRO A 322 14.40 85.52 33.09
C PRO A 322 15.00 84.96 31.79
N ASN A 323 14.87 85.78 30.87
CA ASN A 323 15.35 86.08 29.56
C ASN A 323 16.87 85.86 29.40
N VAL A 324 17.28 85.85 28.11
CA VAL A 324 18.64 86.10 27.50
C VAL A 324 19.14 84.79 26.80
N ASP A 325 19.58 84.78 25.62
CA ASP A 325 19.82 85.57 24.39
C ASP A 325 20.50 84.65 23.40
N VAL A 326 20.06 84.71 22.22
CA VAL A 326 20.64 84.84 20.90
C VAL A 326 22.03 84.20 20.61
N SER A 327 22.05 83.61 19.54
CA SER A 327 23.00 83.60 18.42
C SER A 327 23.97 82.46 18.21
N ASP A 328 24.00 82.19 16.96
CA ASP A 328 25.08 81.73 16.08
C ASP A 328 25.26 80.18 15.99
N ALA A 329 25.35 79.62 14.90
CA ALA A 329 25.43 80.01 13.51
C ALA A 329 25.74 78.71 12.70
N PHE A 330 25.16 78.69 11.56
CA PHE A 330 25.70 78.15 10.30
C PHE A 330 26.59 76.92 10.20
N GLY A 331 26.19 76.10 9.23
CA GLY A 331 27.11 75.30 8.44
C GLY A 331 26.52 74.02 7.82
N VAL A 332 25.74 74.16 6.77
CA VAL A 332 26.06 73.84 5.36
C VAL A 332 26.48 72.44 5.05
N THR A 333 25.58 71.83 4.34
CA THR A 333 25.62 70.76 3.32
C THR A 333 26.94 70.61 2.50
N PRO A 334 27.08 69.71 1.49
CA PRO A 334 26.42 68.47 1.10
C PRO A 334 27.41 67.45 0.48
N GLY A 335 26.85 66.37 -0.10
CA GLY A 335 27.52 65.65 -1.19
C GLY A 335 27.42 64.15 -1.11
N LEU A 336 26.61 63.49 -1.88
CA LEU A 336 26.82 62.95 -3.21
C LEU A 336 27.81 61.75 -3.31
N GLY A 337 27.32 60.71 -3.93
CA GLY A 337 28.07 59.71 -4.68
C GLY A 337 27.70 58.29 -4.25
N ARG A 338 26.85 57.59 -4.90
CA ARG A 338 26.91 56.84 -6.18
C ARG A 338 27.98 55.74 -6.22
N ASP A 339 27.45 54.59 -6.58
CA ASP A 339 28.00 53.50 -7.39
C ASP A 339 28.92 52.46 -6.69
N SER A 340 28.47 51.30 -6.54
CA SER A 340 28.61 50.16 -7.46
C SER A 340 27.73 48.98 -6.99
#